data_2a47c9206ab6ded453025e48a019ea7d
#
_entry.id   2a47c9206ab6ded453025e48a019ea7d
#
_cell.length_a   1.000
_cell.length_b   1.000
_cell.length_c   1.000
_cell.angle_alpha   90.00
_cell.angle_beta   90.00
_cell.angle_gamma   90.00
#
_symmetry.space_group_name_H-M   'P 1'
#
loop_
_entity.id
_entity.type
_entity.pdbx_description
1 polymer ?
#
loop_
_entity_poly.entity_id
_entity_poly.type
_entity_poly.pdbx_seq_one_letter_code
_entity_poly.pdbx_strand_id
1 'polypeptide(L)'
;MCLLILQKEEAKIKEKHLKNAYDNNSDGVGYSYIDDGNVTTKKFRKYKKFLKNWNYDVKQEGSLTPFLLHFRLATHGVEEGTFNVHPFTVRQGLVFAHTGIINEVDDDKKLSDTQVFNRDILKNLKKS
;
A
#
# COMPACT_ATOMS: atom_id res chain seq x y z
N MET A 1 10.73 -6.32 -7.60
CA MET A 1 10.37 -6.54 -6.18
C MET A 1 9.79 -5.26 -5.60
N CYS A 2 8.69 -5.35 -4.90
CA CYS A 2 8.04 -4.19 -4.29
C CYS A 2 8.80 -3.68 -3.07
N LEU A 3 8.53 -2.44 -2.68
CA LEU A 3 9.09 -1.85 -1.46
C LEU A 3 7.94 -1.52 -0.48
N LEU A 4 8.06 -2.05 0.72
CA LEU A 4 7.11 -1.83 1.82
C LEU A 4 7.81 -1.05 2.94
N ILE A 5 7.20 0.04 3.39
CA ILE A 5 7.76 0.93 4.42
C ILE A 5 6.72 1.16 5.50
N LEU A 6 7.13 1.00 6.74
CA LEU A 6 6.39 1.51 7.88
C LEU A 6 7.09 2.77 8.41
N GLN A 7 6.51 3.92 8.14
CA GLN A 7 6.95 5.18 8.74
C GLN A 7 6.35 5.26 10.15
N LYS A 8 7.17 5.03 11.14
CA LYS A 8 6.77 5.10 12.55
C LYS A 8 6.55 6.56 13.00
N GLU A 9 5.95 6.70 14.17
CA GLU A 9 5.81 7.99 14.84
C GLU A 9 7.15 8.74 14.87
N GLU A 10 7.09 10.05 14.64
CA GLU A 10 8.22 10.98 14.61
C GLU A 10 9.25 10.73 13.50
N ALA A 11 9.12 9.67 12.72
CA ALA A 11 9.96 9.45 11.56
C ALA A 11 9.48 10.29 10.37
N LYS A 12 10.42 10.70 9.53
CA LYS A 12 10.12 11.44 8.29
C LYS A 12 10.97 10.94 7.14
N ILE A 13 10.33 10.45 6.10
CA ILE A 13 11.01 10.01 4.88
C ILE A 13 11.33 11.25 4.03
N LYS A 14 12.59 11.40 3.65
CA LYS A 14 13.01 12.49 2.75
C LYS A 14 12.47 12.26 1.35
N GLU A 15 12.08 13.33 0.67
CA GLU A 15 11.51 13.26 -0.69
C GLU A 15 12.41 12.53 -1.70
N LYS A 16 13.73 12.70 -1.61
CA LYS A 16 14.68 11.98 -2.48
C LYS A 16 14.56 10.46 -2.35
N HIS A 17 14.24 9.94 -1.17
CA HIS A 17 14.03 8.51 -0.96
C HIS A 17 12.68 8.04 -1.51
N LEU A 18 11.64 8.86 -1.40
CA LEU A 18 10.34 8.59 -2.02
C LEU A 18 10.45 8.53 -3.54
N LYS A 19 11.17 9.49 -4.13
CA LYS A 19 11.41 9.52 -5.58
C LYS A 19 12.18 8.30 -6.05
N ASN A 20 13.26 7.95 -5.35
CA ASN A 20 14.06 6.77 -5.67
C ASN A 20 13.24 5.47 -5.55
N ALA A 21 12.43 5.35 -4.51
CA ALA A 21 11.54 4.22 -4.32
C ALA A 21 10.55 4.08 -5.48
N TYR A 22 9.93 5.18 -5.91
CA TYR A 22 9.02 5.17 -7.05
C TYR A 22 9.73 4.85 -8.37
N ASP A 23 10.90 5.41 -8.62
CA ASP A 23 11.65 5.17 -9.86
C ASP A 23 12.03 3.70 -10.03
N ASN A 24 12.26 3.00 -8.92
CA ASN A 24 12.59 1.56 -8.92
C ASN A 24 11.35 0.65 -8.83
N ASN A 25 10.17 1.19 -8.46
CA ASN A 25 8.92 0.43 -8.27
C ASN A 25 7.75 1.30 -8.73
N SER A 26 7.59 1.44 -10.05
CA SER A 26 6.73 2.46 -10.67
C SER A 26 5.34 1.98 -11.08
N ASP A 27 4.94 0.79 -10.66
CA ASP A 27 3.64 0.20 -11.04
C ASP A 27 2.50 0.55 -10.08
N GLY A 28 2.70 1.56 -9.28
CA GLY A 28 1.73 2.12 -8.37
C GLY A 28 2.30 2.32 -6.98
N VAL A 29 1.76 3.29 -6.26
CA VAL A 29 2.11 3.60 -4.88
C VAL A 29 0.85 3.83 -4.07
N GLY A 30 0.82 3.30 -2.87
CA GLY A 30 -0.29 3.48 -1.95
C GLY A 30 0.16 3.60 -0.52
N TYR A 31 -0.67 4.23 0.30
CA TYR A 31 -0.43 4.31 1.73
C TYR A 31 -1.72 4.28 2.53
N SER A 32 -1.58 3.84 3.76
CA SER A 32 -2.66 3.83 4.75
C SER A 32 -2.21 4.49 6.05
N TYR A 33 -3.14 5.16 6.72
CA TYR A 33 -2.95 5.77 8.03
C TYR A 33 -4.27 5.77 8.80
N ILE A 34 -4.19 6.02 10.11
CA ILE A 34 -5.38 6.13 10.96
C ILE A 34 -5.72 7.61 11.13
N ASP A 35 -6.94 7.95 10.76
CA ASP A 35 -7.52 9.29 10.92
C ASP A 35 -8.82 9.18 11.73
N ASP A 36 -8.83 9.80 12.89
CA ASP A 36 -9.98 9.80 13.82
C ASP A 36 -10.57 8.39 14.07
N GLY A 37 -9.67 7.42 14.30
CA GLY A 37 -10.05 6.03 14.57
C GLY A 37 -10.40 5.20 13.32
N ASN A 38 -10.39 5.80 12.14
CA ASN A 38 -10.65 5.12 10.87
C ASN A 38 -9.37 4.94 10.07
N VAL A 39 -9.25 3.81 9.37
CA VAL A 39 -8.14 3.57 8.45
C VAL A 39 -8.47 4.21 7.11
N THR A 40 -7.62 5.13 6.67
CA THR A 40 -7.71 5.78 5.36
C THR A 40 -6.63 5.20 4.45
N THR A 41 -7.00 4.84 3.23
CA THR A 41 -6.09 4.30 2.21
C THR A 41 -6.20 5.12 0.93
N LYS A 42 -5.06 5.53 0.40
CA LYS A 42 -4.96 6.25 -0.88
C LYS A 42 -3.99 5.55 -1.81
N LYS A 43 -4.33 5.49 -3.10
CA LYS A 43 -3.56 4.77 -4.12
C LYS A 43 -3.39 5.62 -5.37
N PHE A 44 -2.21 5.55 -5.97
CA PHE A 44 -1.82 6.39 -7.11
C PHE A 44 -1.00 5.59 -8.12
N ARG A 45 -1.14 5.97 -9.39
CA ARG A 45 -0.26 5.50 -10.47
C ARG A 45 0.86 6.49 -10.75
N LYS A 46 0.61 7.78 -10.55
CA LYS A 46 1.56 8.85 -10.91
C LYS A 46 2.22 9.45 -9.68
N TYR A 47 3.53 9.58 -9.74
CA TYR A 47 4.36 10.09 -8.64
C TYR A 47 3.94 11.49 -8.17
N LYS A 48 3.71 12.42 -9.09
CA LYS A 48 3.34 13.81 -8.72
C LYS A 48 2.05 13.85 -7.90
N LYS A 49 1.06 13.05 -8.28
CA LYS A 49 -0.21 12.97 -7.58
C LYS A 49 -0.06 12.34 -6.20
N PHE A 50 0.74 11.28 -6.12
CA PHE A 50 1.11 10.66 -4.86
C PHE A 50 1.81 11.67 -3.94
N LEU A 51 2.87 12.32 -4.41
CA LEU A 51 3.68 13.21 -3.58
C LEU A 51 2.88 14.39 -3.02
N LYS A 52 2.00 14.98 -3.82
CA LYS A 52 1.12 16.06 -3.37
C LYS A 52 0.22 15.60 -2.22
N ASN A 53 -0.43 14.46 -2.37
CA ASN A 53 -1.31 13.91 -1.33
C ASN A 53 -0.53 13.45 -0.09
N TRP A 54 0.60 12.79 -0.27
CA TRP A 54 1.47 12.35 0.80
C TRP A 54 1.93 13.53 1.68
N ASN A 55 2.46 14.59 1.07
CA ASN A 55 2.91 15.77 1.80
C ASN A 55 1.77 16.44 2.56
N TYR A 56 0.59 16.53 1.96
CA TYR A 56 -0.60 17.07 2.61
C TYR A 56 -1.02 16.21 3.81
N ASP A 57 -1.18 14.92 3.62
CA ASP A 57 -1.68 14.01 4.67
C ASP A 57 -0.69 13.88 5.84
N VAL A 58 0.60 13.74 5.57
CA VAL A 58 1.63 13.68 6.62
C VAL A 58 1.65 14.96 7.45
N LYS A 59 1.45 16.12 6.81
CA LYS A 59 1.38 17.40 7.52
C LYS A 59 0.11 17.51 8.37
N GLN A 60 -1.05 17.11 7.83
CA GLN A 60 -2.34 17.20 8.52
C GLN A 60 -2.43 16.24 9.71
N GLU A 61 -1.95 15.02 9.55
CA GLU A 61 -2.00 14.00 10.60
C GLU A 61 -0.96 14.23 11.71
N GLY A 62 0.11 14.95 11.41
CA GLY A 62 1.17 15.25 12.36
C GLY A 62 2.15 14.10 12.60
N SER A 63 3.13 14.35 13.46
CA SER A 63 4.27 13.45 13.65
C SER A 63 3.96 12.16 14.42
N LEU A 64 2.81 12.09 15.10
CA LEU A 64 2.45 10.92 15.91
C LEU A 64 1.66 9.85 15.14
N THR A 65 1.28 10.12 13.92
CA THR A 65 0.52 9.16 13.09
C THR A 65 1.48 8.31 12.26
N PRO A 66 1.49 6.97 12.43
CA PRO A 66 2.26 6.10 11.56
C PRO A 66 1.59 5.92 10.21
N PHE A 67 2.41 5.73 9.16
CA PHE A 67 1.96 5.48 7.79
C PHE A 67 2.53 4.17 7.28
N LEU A 68 1.67 3.35 6.68
CA LEU A 68 2.06 2.15 5.93
C LEU A 68 2.12 2.51 4.45
N LEU A 69 3.28 2.42 3.83
CA LEU A 69 3.55 2.88 2.46
C LEU A 69 4.10 1.75 1.61
N HIS A 70 3.59 1.60 0.39
CA HIS A 70 4.01 0.55 -0.52
C HIS A 70 4.22 1.08 -1.94
N PHE A 71 5.37 0.75 -2.52
CA PHE A 71 5.69 1.00 -3.93
C PHE A 71 5.69 -0.34 -4.68
N ARG A 72 4.82 -0.46 -5.68
CA ARG A 72 4.62 -1.71 -6.41
C ARG A 72 5.53 -1.81 -7.63
N LEU A 73 6.12 -2.99 -7.78
CA LEU A 73 6.67 -3.45 -9.06
C LEU A 73 5.91 -4.73 -9.42
N ALA A 74 5.14 -4.70 -10.48
CA ALA A 74 4.20 -5.77 -10.82
C ALA A 74 4.94 -7.06 -11.20
N THR A 75 4.58 -8.16 -10.54
CA THR A 75 5.02 -9.52 -10.88
C THR A 75 3.82 -10.37 -11.28
N HIS A 76 2.64 -10.07 -10.72
CA HIS A 76 1.36 -10.75 -10.95
C HIS A 76 0.23 -9.73 -11.01
N GLY A 77 -0.81 -10.06 -11.77
CA GLY A 77 -1.97 -9.20 -11.95
C GLY A 77 -1.75 -8.10 -12.98
N VAL A 78 -2.78 -7.30 -13.24
CA VAL A 78 -2.71 -6.20 -14.20
C VAL A 78 -1.94 -5.01 -13.62
N GLU A 79 -1.18 -4.35 -14.47
CA GLU A 79 -0.40 -3.15 -14.09
C GLU A 79 -1.27 -1.89 -14.12
N GLU A 80 -2.29 -1.85 -14.96
CA GLU A 80 -3.16 -0.69 -15.16
C GLU A 80 -4.03 -0.40 -13.93
N GLY A 81 -4.33 0.88 -13.72
CA GLY A 81 -5.16 1.35 -12.62
C GLY A 81 -4.52 1.16 -11.24
N THR A 82 -5.32 1.22 -10.20
CA THR A 82 -4.85 1.14 -8.81
C THR A 82 -5.34 -0.10 -8.06
N PHE A 83 -6.05 -0.98 -8.72
CA PHE A 83 -6.76 -2.06 -8.07
C PHE A 83 -5.86 -3.19 -7.52
N ASN A 84 -4.64 -3.34 -8.06
CA ASN A 84 -3.60 -4.19 -7.50
C ASN A 84 -2.54 -3.41 -6.70
N VAL A 85 -2.73 -2.12 -6.47
CA VAL A 85 -1.83 -1.30 -5.66
C VAL A 85 -2.14 -1.49 -4.17
N HIS A 86 -1.10 -1.80 -3.38
CA HIS A 86 -1.21 -1.94 -1.92
C HIS A 86 -1.32 -0.58 -1.22
N PRO A 87 -1.81 -0.48 0.03
CA PRO A 87 -2.38 -1.56 0.85
C PRO A 87 -3.79 -1.99 0.44
N PHE A 88 -4.23 -3.14 0.92
CA PHE A 88 -5.58 -3.67 0.68
C PHE A 88 -6.40 -3.73 1.96
N THR A 89 -7.68 -3.44 1.84
CA THR A 89 -8.62 -3.59 2.95
C THR A 89 -9.00 -5.07 3.11
N VAL A 90 -8.74 -5.61 4.29
CA VAL A 90 -9.21 -6.95 4.71
C VAL A 90 -10.64 -6.85 5.19
N ARG A 91 -10.89 -5.92 6.11
CA ARG A 91 -12.20 -5.55 6.67
C ARG A 91 -12.10 -4.15 7.27
N GLN A 92 -13.22 -3.62 7.76
CA GLN A 92 -13.22 -2.32 8.42
C GLN A 92 -12.16 -2.26 9.54
N GLY A 93 -11.31 -1.26 9.50
CA GLY A 93 -10.25 -1.05 10.49
C GLY A 93 -9.01 -1.94 10.32
N LEU A 94 -8.94 -2.75 9.26
CA LEU A 94 -7.79 -3.61 9.01
C LEU A 94 -7.38 -3.57 7.55
N VAL A 95 -6.14 -3.16 7.31
CA VAL A 95 -5.49 -3.20 6.00
C VAL A 95 -4.21 -4.01 6.08
N PHE A 96 -3.74 -4.49 4.94
CA PHE A 96 -2.43 -5.13 4.85
C PHE A 96 -1.73 -4.79 3.55
N ALA A 97 -0.42 -4.94 3.56
CA ALA A 97 0.44 -4.85 2.38
C ALA A 97 1.48 -5.97 2.45
N HIS A 98 1.99 -6.35 1.30
CA HIS A 98 2.94 -7.46 1.19
C HIS A 98 4.02 -7.13 0.17
N THR A 99 5.24 -7.59 0.42
CA THR A 99 6.34 -7.59 -0.54
C THR A 99 6.82 -9.02 -0.73
N GLY A 100 7.07 -9.42 -1.99
CA GLY A 100 7.43 -10.78 -2.37
C GLY A 100 6.34 -11.47 -3.19
N ILE A 101 6.38 -12.79 -3.25
CA ILE A 101 5.44 -13.63 -4.02
C ILE A 101 4.77 -14.62 -3.07
N ILE A 102 3.45 -14.74 -3.15
CA ILE A 102 2.67 -15.72 -2.40
C ILE A 102 2.34 -16.86 -3.34
N ASN A 103 2.93 -18.04 -3.12
CA ASN A 103 2.76 -19.20 -4.00
C ASN A 103 1.58 -20.10 -3.61
N GLU A 104 1.00 -19.90 -2.43
CA GLU A 104 -0.05 -20.75 -1.86
C GLU A 104 -1.46 -20.35 -2.29
N VAL A 105 -1.57 -19.47 -3.28
CA VAL A 105 -2.86 -19.03 -3.82
C VAL A 105 -3.00 -19.41 -5.28
N ASP A 106 -4.25 -19.56 -5.74
CA ASP A 106 -4.55 -19.85 -7.14
C ASP A 106 -4.22 -18.65 -8.03
N ASP A 107 -3.79 -18.94 -9.25
CA ASP A 107 -3.54 -17.91 -10.25
C ASP A 107 -4.84 -17.20 -10.65
N ASP A 108 -4.75 -15.90 -10.83
CA ASP A 108 -5.83 -15.06 -11.35
C ASP A 108 -5.30 -14.16 -12.46
N LYS A 109 -6.06 -14.00 -13.53
CA LYS A 109 -5.61 -13.21 -14.69
C LYS A 109 -5.54 -11.71 -14.43
N LYS A 110 -6.31 -11.21 -13.45
CA LYS A 110 -6.44 -9.78 -13.15
C LYS A 110 -5.86 -9.40 -11.80
N LEU A 111 -6.01 -10.28 -10.82
CA LEU A 111 -5.58 -10.02 -9.45
C LEU A 111 -4.13 -10.41 -9.23
N SER A 112 -3.41 -9.61 -8.44
CA SER A 112 -2.12 -10.03 -7.89
C SER A 112 -2.31 -11.17 -6.90
N ASP A 113 -1.24 -11.93 -6.64
CA ASP A 113 -1.21 -12.98 -5.61
C ASP A 113 -1.66 -12.44 -4.23
N THR A 114 -1.25 -11.22 -3.89
CA THR A 114 -1.64 -10.56 -2.65
C THR A 114 -3.14 -10.29 -2.57
N GLN A 115 -3.77 -9.88 -3.68
CA GLN A 115 -5.22 -9.69 -3.74
C GLN A 115 -5.98 -11.00 -3.66
N VAL A 116 -5.49 -12.05 -4.30
CA VAL A 116 -6.07 -13.40 -4.21
C VAL A 116 -5.98 -13.91 -2.77
N PHE A 117 -4.83 -13.75 -2.12
CA PHE A 117 -4.63 -14.11 -0.72
C PHE A 117 -5.61 -13.36 0.20
N ASN A 118 -5.82 -12.08 -0.03
CA ASN A 118 -6.80 -11.29 0.72
C ASN A 118 -8.22 -11.82 0.53
N ARG A 119 -8.65 -12.01 -0.72
CA ARG A 119 -9.99 -12.48 -1.07
C ARG A 119 -10.30 -13.86 -0.49
N ASP A 120 -9.38 -14.80 -0.65
CA ASP A 120 -9.63 -16.23 -0.39
C ASP A 120 -9.24 -16.66 1.04
N ILE A 121 -8.30 -15.97 1.66
CA ILE A 121 -7.76 -16.34 2.97
C ILE A 121 -8.03 -15.28 4.03
N LEU A 122 -7.48 -14.07 3.91
CA LEU A 122 -7.53 -13.08 5.00
C LEU A 122 -8.94 -12.63 5.34
N LYS A 123 -9.78 -12.35 4.34
CA LYS A 123 -11.18 -11.93 4.56
C LYS A 123 -12.03 -13.00 5.23
N ASN A 124 -11.63 -14.26 5.12
CA ASN A 124 -12.34 -15.40 5.68
C ASN A 124 -11.87 -15.79 7.08
N LEU A 125 -10.81 -15.17 7.60
CA LEU A 125 -10.36 -15.42 8.96
C LEU A 125 -11.34 -14.79 9.96
N LYS A 126 -11.67 -15.57 10.99
CA LYS A 126 -12.53 -15.09 12.08
C LYS A 126 -11.77 -14.05 12.91
N LYS A 127 -12.50 -13.06 13.42
CA LYS A 127 -11.95 -12.18 14.46
C LYS A 127 -11.68 -13.02 15.71
N SER A 128 -10.48 -12.89 16.21
CA SER A 128 -10.12 -13.46 17.52
C SER A 128 -10.64 -12.58 18.64
#